data_5663c43b6167e8633c99f9ef8b445a60
#
_entry.id   5663c43b6167e8633c99f9ef8b445a60
#
_cell.length_a   1.000
_cell.length_b   1.000
_cell.length_c   1.000
_cell.angle_alpha   90.00
_cell.angle_beta   90.00
_cell.angle_gamma   90.00
#
_symmetry.space_group_name_H-M   'P 1'
#
loop_
_entity.id
_entity.type
_entity.pdbx_description
1 polymer ?
#
loop_
_entity_poly.entity_id
_entity_poly.type
_entity_poly.pdbx_seq_one_letter_code
_entity_poly.pdbx_strand_id
1 'polypeptide(L)'
;MEEQYQSRVKGLGAQVWTEWISTPERLHYQAFPRACAFAEVGWTPAGKKDFPDFKKRLKAYSERMDLMGIKFARNVISQIDKSDFFNTPRIGTWTPATVTREEHSFDVTKLVKASGKHTVTLLYDKGAHAIEIESVALYENSREVSRDAHAGRSGAHKENIQYILNAPEPRQGATYTVKAKFKGDGGRDSHGTVYFETP
;
A
#
# COMPACT_ATOMS: atom_id res chain seq x y z
N MET A 1 -5.80 12.14 29.49
CA MET A 1 -6.83 12.92 30.24
C MET A 1 -6.99 12.25 31.59
N GLU A 2 -6.91 13.01 32.68
CA GLU A 2 -7.09 12.45 34.01
C GLU A 2 -8.49 11.89 34.17
N GLU A 3 -8.62 10.77 34.87
CA GLU A 3 -9.86 9.99 34.98
C GLU A 3 -11.02 10.82 35.57
N GLN A 4 -10.72 11.72 36.51
CA GLN A 4 -11.71 12.62 37.12
C GLN A 4 -12.42 13.58 36.15
N TYR A 5 -11.85 13.84 34.97
CA TYR A 5 -12.44 14.74 33.97
C TYR A 5 -13.15 13.99 32.85
N GLN A 6 -13.08 12.68 32.79
CA GLN A 6 -13.68 11.89 31.68
C GLN A 6 -15.21 12.06 31.64
N SER A 7 -15.87 12.17 32.78
CA SER A 7 -17.33 12.38 32.86
C SER A 7 -17.79 13.73 32.28
N ARG A 8 -16.88 14.69 32.13
CA ARG A 8 -17.17 16.01 31.56
C ARG A 8 -17.11 16.03 30.04
N VAL A 9 -16.53 15.00 29.41
CA VAL A 9 -16.46 14.87 27.96
C VAL A 9 -17.83 14.46 27.44
N LYS A 10 -18.47 15.33 26.68
CA LYS A 10 -19.83 15.09 26.13
C LYS A 10 -19.81 14.60 24.70
N GLY A 11 -18.65 14.65 24.03
CA GLY A 11 -18.49 14.20 22.65
C GLY A 11 -17.21 14.73 22.03
N LEU A 12 -17.05 14.44 20.75
CA LEU A 12 -15.95 14.95 19.92
C LEU A 12 -16.51 15.93 18.89
N GLY A 13 -15.71 16.95 18.55
CA GLY A 13 -16.00 17.88 17.48
C GLY A 13 -14.86 17.90 16.45
N ALA A 14 -15.17 17.81 15.17
CA ALA A 14 -14.24 18.06 14.09
C ALA A 14 -14.74 19.24 13.26
N GLN A 15 -13.84 20.11 12.89
CA GLN A 15 -14.17 21.32 12.12
C GLN A 15 -13.57 21.22 10.73
N VAL A 16 -14.34 21.66 9.74
CA VAL A 16 -13.90 21.86 8.36
C VAL A 16 -14.14 23.32 8.03
N TRP A 17 -13.07 24.09 8.00
CA TRP A 17 -13.11 25.53 7.70
C TRP A 17 -13.28 25.75 6.19
N THR A 18 -14.29 26.53 5.81
CA THR A 18 -14.74 26.63 4.41
C THR A 18 -14.08 27.75 3.62
N GLU A 19 -13.23 28.58 4.21
CA GLU A 19 -12.55 29.71 3.54
C GLU A 19 -11.77 29.27 2.28
N TRP A 20 -11.27 28.03 2.27
CA TRP A 20 -10.51 27.46 1.16
C TRP A 20 -11.22 26.31 0.45
N ILE A 21 -12.52 26.16 0.70
CA ILE A 21 -13.34 25.08 0.15
C ILE A 21 -14.40 25.70 -0.80
N SER A 22 -14.03 25.80 -2.06
CA SER A 22 -14.85 26.47 -3.08
C SER A 22 -15.85 25.53 -3.76
N THR A 23 -15.71 24.20 -3.62
CA THR A 23 -16.58 23.23 -4.30
C THR A 23 -16.95 22.05 -3.39
N PRO A 24 -18.07 21.35 -3.65
CA PRO A 24 -18.44 20.12 -2.94
C PRO A 24 -17.36 19.04 -3.03
N GLU A 25 -16.70 18.89 -4.17
CA GLU A 25 -15.61 17.90 -4.37
C GLU A 25 -14.44 18.22 -3.45
N ARG A 26 -14.12 19.49 -3.28
CA ARG A 26 -13.06 19.92 -2.35
C ARG A 26 -13.44 19.65 -0.91
N LEU A 27 -14.72 19.82 -0.55
CA LEU A 27 -15.24 19.44 0.77
C LEU A 27 -15.10 17.93 0.99
N HIS A 28 -15.52 17.12 0.03
CA HIS A 28 -15.38 15.67 0.10
C HIS A 28 -13.92 15.24 0.30
N TYR A 29 -13.00 15.85 -0.45
CA TYR A 29 -11.57 15.56 -0.33
C TYR A 29 -11.00 15.92 1.05
N GLN A 30 -11.43 17.02 1.63
CA GLN A 30 -10.97 17.44 2.96
C GLN A 30 -11.59 16.58 4.08
N ALA A 31 -12.88 16.27 3.98
CA ALA A 31 -13.61 15.54 5.01
C ALA A 31 -13.27 14.04 5.01
N PHE A 32 -13.24 13.39 3.84
CA PHE A 32 -13.11 11.93 3.75
C PHE A 32 -11.73 11.50 3.25
N PRO A 33 -11.18 10.42 3.82
CA PRO A 33 -11.72 9.49 4.80
C PRO A 33 -11.48 9.91 6.27
N ARG A 34 -10.99 11.10 6.54
CA ARG A 34 -10.63 11.57 7.91
C ARG A 34 -11.81 11.54 8.87
N ALA A 35 -13.01 11.89 8.40
CA ALA A 35 -14.24 11.80 9.18
C ALA A 35 -14.54 10.37 9.65
N CYS A 36 -14.18 9.36 8.87
CA CYS A 36 -14.32 7.96 9.26
C CYS A 36 -13.43 7.61 10.46
N ALA A 37 -12.16 8.06 10.44
CA ALA A 37 -11.25 7.86 11.56
C ALA A 37 -11.71 8.61 12.82
N PHE A 38 -12.24 9.81 12.62
CA PHE A 38 -12.81 10.60 13.71
C PHE A 38 -14.03 9.91 14.34
N ALA A 39 -14.93 9.40 13.52
CA ALA A 39 -16.08 8.61 13.97
C ALA A 39 -15.64 7.35 14.72
N GLU A 40 -14.63 6.63 14.23
CA GLU A 40 -14.07 5.46 14.92
C GLU A 40 -13.58 5.81 16.33
N VAL A 41 -12.86 6.92 16.46
CA VAL A 41 -12.39 7.38 17.77
C VAL A 41 -13.53 7.72 18.72
N GLY A 42 -14.61 8.32 18.21
CA GLY A 42 -15.73 8.78 19.01
C GLY A 42 -16.70 7.67 19.43
N TRP A 43 -16.96 6.72 18.53
CA TRP A 43 -17.99 5.68 18.74
C TRP A 43 -17.45 4.37 19.32
N THR A 44 -16.16 4.06 19.07
CA THR A 44 -15.57 2.80 19.54
C THR A 44 -15.00 2.97 20.96
N PRO A 45 -15.45 2.17 21.94
CA PRO A 45 -14.90 2.18 23.28
C PRO A 45 -13.38 1.97 23.28
N ALA A 46 -12.67 2.62 24.19
CA ALA A 46 -11.20 2.63 24.23
C ALA A 46 -10.59 1.21 24.20
N GLY A 47 -11.15 0.28 24.98
CA GLY A 47 -10.68 -1.11 25.05
C GLY A 47 -11.06 -2.00 23.84
N LYS A 48 -11.82 -1.46 22.88
CA LYS A 48 -12.23 -2.18 21.65
C LYS A 48 -11.66 -1.56 20.39
N LYS A 49 -10.78 -0.56 20.51
CA LYS A 49 -10.15 0.07 19.36
C LYS A 49 -9.11 -0.87 18.76
N ASP A 50 -9.30 -1.22 17.49
CA ASP A 50 -8.45 -2.09 16.71
C ASP A 50 -8.14 -1.38 15.38
N PHE A 51 -6.91 -0.88 15.24
CA PHE A 51 -6.52 -0.14 14.04
C PHE A 51 -6.44 -1.03 12.78
N PRO A 52 -5.91 -2.26 12.84
CA PRO A 52 -6.00 -3.22 11.73
C PRO A 52 -7.42 -3.48 11.25
N ASP A 53 -8.37 -3.72 12.15
CA ASP A 53 -9.77 -3.91 11.80
C ASP A 53 -10.39 -2.63 11.20
N PHE A 54 -10.11 -1.47 11.81
CA PHE A 54 -10.54 -0.19 11.26
C PHE A 54 -10.03 0.02 9.82
N LYS A 55 -8.75 -0.27 9.53
CA LYS A 55 -8.20 -0.17 8.17
C LYS A 55 -8.96 -1.05 7.17
N LYS A 56 -9.23 -2.29 7.55
CA LYS A 56 -10.00 -3.23 6.71
C LYS A 56 -11.40 -2.69 6.39
N ARG A 57 -12.10 -2.20 7.41
CA ARG A 57 -13.43 -1.60 7.24
C ARG A 57 -13.37 -0.31 6.41
N LEU A 58 -12.36 0.53 6.62
CA LEU A 58 -12.17 1.76 5.86
C LEU A 58 -11.93 1.49 4.38
N LYS A 59 -11.17 0.44 4.05
CA LYS A 59 -10.93 0.03 2.67
C LYS A 59 -12.25 -0.38 1.98
N ALA A 60 -13.04 -1.24 2.60
CA ALA A 60 -14.36 -1.61 2.08
C ALA A 60 -15.30 -0.39 1.97
N TYR A 61 -15.23 0.55 2.92
CA TYR A 61 -16.00 1.78 2.86
C TYR A 61 -15.56 2.73 1.75
N SER A 62 -14.28 2.72 1.38
CA SER A 62 -13.77 3.54 0.26
C SER A 62 -14.40 3.15 -1.09
N GLU A 63 -14.62 1.86 -1.32
CA GLU A 63 -15.35 1.37 -2.50
C GLU A 63 -16.80 1.88 -2.52
N ARG A 64 -17.42 1.90 -1.34
CA ARG A 64 -18.77 2.44 -1.19
C ARG A 64 -18.83 3.96 -1.42
N MET A 65 -17.83 4.70 -0.95
CA MET A 65 -17.70 6.13 -1.23
C MET A 65 -17.57 6.42 -2.74
N ASP A 66 -16.87 5.55 -3.48
CA ASP A 66 -16.78 5.65 -4.94
C ASP A 66 -18.13 5.46 -5.62
N LEU A 67 -18.88 4.44 -5.24
CA LEU A 67 -20.23 4.21 -5.76
C LEU A 67 -21.19 5.38 -5.46
N MET A 68 -20.98 6.06 -4.34
CA MET A 68 -21.75 7.24 -3.94
C MET A 68 -21.27 8.54 -4.63
N GLY A 69 -20.22 8.48 -5.45
CA GLY A 69 -19.64 9.64 -6.13
C GLY A 69 -18.87 10.60 -5.20
N ILE A 70 -18.51 10.15 -3.98
CA ILE A 70 -17.77 10.97 -3.01
C ILE A 70 -16.29 11.09 -3.45
N LYS A 71 -15.82 12.31 -3.68
CA LYS A 71 -14.46 12.61 -4.12
C LYS A 71 -13.48 12.68 -2.95
N PHE A 72 -13.31 11.58 -2.24
CA PHE A 72 -12.46 11.50 -1.04
C PHE A 72 -10.95 11.54 -1.35
N ALA A 73 -10.13 11.79 -0.34
CA ALA A 73 -8.66 11.83 -0.45
C ALA A 73 -8.07 10.41 -0.55
N ARG A 74 -7.97 9.86 -1.75
CA ARG A 74 -7.45 8.50 -2.03
C ARG A 74 -6.01 8.32 -1.56
N ASN A 75 -5.20 9.38 -1.60
CA ASN A 75 -3.83 9.37 -1.09
C ASN A 75 -3.76 9.02 0.40
N VAL A 76 -4.78 9.35 1.19
CA VAL A 76 -4.85 8.95 2.61
C VAL A 76 -5.04 7.45 2.74
N ILE A 77 -5.91 6.84 1.92
CA ILE A 77 -6.08 5.37 1.89
C ILE A 77 -4.77 4.68 1.51
N SER A 78 -4.07 5.16 0.49
CA SER A 78 -2.78 4.57 0.09
C SER A 78 -1.69 4.71 1.16
N GLN A 79 -1.70 5.79 1.95
CA GLN A 79 -0.79 5.95 3.09
C GLN A 79 -1.11 4.95 4.22
N ILE A 80 -2.40 4.69 4.45
CA ILE A 80 -2.84 3.67 5.42
C ILE A 80 -2.40 2.27 4.97
N ASP A 81 -2.54 1.95 3.69
CA ASP A 81 -2.02 0.70 3.13
C ASP A 81 -0.51 0.54 3.35
N LYS A 82 0.26 1.63 3.23
CA LYS A 82 1.71 1.62 3.51
C LYS A 82 2.05 1.32 4.96
N SER A 83 1.17 1.66 5.91
CA SER A 83 1.42 1.36 7.32
C SER A 83 1.51 -0.15 7.60
N ASP A 84 0.92 -0.99 6.74
CA ASP A 84 1.04 -2.45 6.84
C ASP A 84 2.47 -2.94 6.53
N PHE A 85 3.25 -2.12 5.82
CA PHE A 85 4.62 -2.41 5.41
C PHE A 85 5.67 -1.65 6.25
N PHE A 86 5.28 -1.05 7.39
CA PHE A 86 6.20 -0.23 8.18
C PHE A 86 7.47 -0.99 8.61
N ASN A 87 7.34 -2.27 8.93
CA ASN A 87 8.45 -3.15 9.31
C ASN A 87 8.92 -4.06 8.16
N THR A 88 8.31 -3.97 6.97
CA THR A 88 8.69 -4.79 5.83
C THR A 88 9.81 -4.12 5.03
N PRO A 89 10.92 -4.82 4.75
CA PRO A 89 12.02 -4.26 3.97
C PRO A 89 11.55 -3.71 2.62
N ARG A 90 11.91 -2.45 2.36
CA ARG A 90 11.74 -1.83 1.06
C ARG A 90 12.96 -2.15 0.20
N ILE A 91 12.74 -2.80 -0.94
CA ILE A 91 13.81 -3.21 -1.84
C ILE A 91 13.97 -2.28 -3.06
N GLY A 92 12.97 -1.44 -3.33
CA GLY A 92 13.08 -0.49 -4.43
C GLY A 92 11.83 0.35 -4.64
N THR A 93 11.87 1.14 -5.72
CA THR A 93 10.76 1.99 -6.16
C THR A 93 10.70 2.03 -7.67
N TRP A 94 9.52 2.37 -8.21
CA TRP A 94 9.41 2.87 -9.57
C TRP A 94 8.96 4.33 -9.58
N THR A 95 9.31 5.02 -10.65
CA THR A 95 9.04 6.45 -10.87
C THR A 95 8.69 6.66 -12.34
N PRO A 96 8.20 7.84 -12.75
CA PRO A 96 7.97 8.18 -14.16
C PRO A 96 9.19 7.97 -15.06
N ALA A 97 10.40 8.07 -14.50
CA ALA A 97 11.64 7.86 -15.25
C ALA A 97 11.98 6.37 -15.46
N THR A 98 11.46 5.49 -14.63
CA THR A 98 11.80 4.05 -14.66
C THR A 98 10.64 3.16 -15.09
N VAL A 99 9.39 3.60 -14.95
CA VAL A 99 8.18 2.82 -15.27
C VAL A 99 8.08 2.35 -16.75
N THR A 100 8.87 2.96 -17.63
CA THR A 100 8.94 2.57 -19.04
C THR A 100 9.89 1.39 -19.29
N ARG A 101 10.64 0.95 -18.29
CA ARG A 101 11.49 -0.26 -18.39
C ARG A 101 10.59 -1.48 -18.27
N GLU A 102 10.83 -2.48 -19.11
CA GLU A 102 10.06 -3.73 -19.04
C GLU A 102 10.46 -4.61 -17.85
N GLU A 103 11.71 -4.53 -17.40
CA GLU A 103 12.23 -5.32 -16.30
C GLU A 103 12.92 -4.41 -15.26
N HIS A 104 12.61 -4.68 -13.99
CA HIS A 104 13.18 -4.02 -12.83
C HIS A 104 13.88 -5.05 -11.95
N SER A 105 15.10 -4.76 -11.51
CA SER A 105 15.92 -5.66 -10.69
C SER A 105 16.19 -5.04 -9.33
N PHE A 106 16.04 -5.85 -8.27
CA PHE A 106 16.20 -5.45 -6.88
C PHE A 106 17.10 -6.47 -6.15
N ASP A 107 18.19 -6.01 -5.55
CA ASP A 107 19.06 -6.87 -4.73
C ASP A 107 18.37 -7.20 -3.41
N VAL A 108 18.22 -8.48 -3.14
CA VAL A 108 17.64 -9.03 -1.89
C VAL A 108 18.60 -9.98 -1.17
N THR A 109 19.89 -9.99 -1.54
CA THR A 109 20.90 -10.90 -1.00
C THR A 109 20.95 -10.89 0.53
N LYS A 110 20.84 -9.72 1.15
CA LYS A 110 20.87 -9.59 2.61
C LYS A 110 19.56 -10.00 3.30
N LEU A 111 18.49 -10.18 2.54
CA LEU A 111 17.14 -10.44 3.05
C LEU A 111 16.78 -11.93 2.97
N VAL A 112 17.29 -12.64 1.97
CA VAL A 112 17.07 -14.11 1.85
C VAL A 112 17.98 -14.83 2.84
N LYS A 113 17.45 -15.07 4.05
CA LYS A 113 18.19 -15.72 5.16
C LYS A 113 17.69 -17.13 5.47
N ALA A 114 16.57 -17.51 4.92
CA ALA A 114 15.95 -18.84 5.07
C ALA A 114 15.29 -19.26 3.77
N SER A 115 15.13 -20.55 3.58
CA SER A 115 14.28 -21.11 2.52
C SER A 115 12.80 -20.91 2.84
N GLY A 116 11.96 -20.96 1.82
CA GLY A 116 10.52 -20.89 1.99
C GLY A 116 9.86 -19.76 1.21
N LYS A 117 8.65 -19.41 1.63
CA LYS A 117 7.80 -18.43 0.95
C LYS A 117 8.21 -16.99 1.32
N HIS A 118 8.59 -16.22 0.31
CA HIS A 118 8.83 -14.79 0.42
C HIS A 118 7.75 -14.08 -0.39
N THR A 119 7.26 -12.96 0.09
CA THR A 119 6.25 -12.18 -0.62
C THR A 119 6.84 -10.89 -1.13
N VAL A 120 6.65 -10.62 -2.43
CA VAL A 120 7.00 -9.34 -3.06
C VAL A 120 5.71 -8.56 -3.28
N THR A 121 5.63 -7.35 -2.75
CA THR A 121 4.47 -6.47 -2.93
C THR A 121 4.87 -5.24 -3.73
N LEU A 122 4.19 -5.00 -4.86
CA LEU A 122 4.35 -3.79 -5.65
C LEU A 122 3.24 -2.80 -5.30
N LEU A 123 3.52 -1.86 -4.41
CA LEU A 123 2.52 -0.94 -3.88
C LEU A 123 2.60 0.42 -4.55
N TYR A 124 1.53 0.80 -5.25
CA TYR A 124 1.37 2.13 -5.83
C TYR A 124 1.32 3.23 -4.76
N ASP A 125 2.01 4.32 -5.01
CA ASP A 125 2.10 5.47 -4.13
C ASP A 125 1.25 6.65 -4.61
N LYS A 126 1.45 7.06 -5.86
CA LYS A 126 0.78 8.22 -6.47
C LYS A 126 0.99 8.25 -7.98
N GLY A 127 0.24 9.11 -8.66
CA GLY A 127 0.32 9.38 -10.09
C GLY A 127 -1.06 9.27 -10.75
N ALA A 128 -1.12 9.53 -12.05
CA ALA A 128 -2.34 9.40 -12.85
C ALA A 128 -2.53 7.98 -13.39
N HIS A 129 -1.45 7.21 -13.54
CA HIS A 129 -1.42 5.90 -14.16
C HIS A 129 -1.05 4.79 -13.16
N ALA A 130 -1.60 3.61 -13.39
CA ALA A 130 -1.21 2.38 -12.71
C ALA A 130 -0.01 1.72 -13.42
N ILE A 131 0.50 0.65 -12.84
CA ILE A 131 1.35 -0.32 -13.55
C ILE A 131 0.59 -1.62 -13.76
N GLU A 132 0.80 -2.24 -14.91
CA GLU A 132 0.41 -3.61 -15.23
C GLU A 132 1.61 -4.52 -14.96
N ILE A 133 1.42 -5.52 -14.10
CA ILE A 133 2.48 -6.42 -13.66
C ILE A 133 2.28 -7.76 -14.38
N GLU A 134 3.32 -8.22 -15.06
CA GLU A 134 3.31 -9.50 -15.79
C GLU A 134 3.81 -10.64 -14.91
N SER A 135 4.93 -10.44 -14.23
CA SER A 135 5.55 -11.47 -13.40
C SER A 135 6.56 -10.90 -12.43
N VAL A 136 6.82 -11.68 -11.37
CA VAL A 136 7.94 -11.44 -10.44
C VAL A 136 8.70 -12.75 -10.26
N ALA A 137 10.03 -12.69 -10.31
CA ALA A 137 10.89 -13.86 -10.20
C ALA A 137 12.08 -13.63 -9.26
N LEU A 138 12.51 -14.69 -8.58
CA LEU A 138 13.72 -14.73 -7.77
C LEU A 138 14.84 -15.43 -8.53
N TYR A 139 16.00 -14.80 -8.52
CA TYR A 139 17.23 -15.32 -9.12
C TYR A 139 18.28 -15.55 -8.05
N GLU A 140 18.98 -16.71 -8.12
CA GLU A 140 20.21 -17.02 -7.38
C GLU A 140 21.37 -17.05 -8.37
N ASN A 141 22.38 -16.22 -8.18
CA ASN A 141 23.56 -16.15 -9.08
C ASN A 141 23.17 -16.09 -10.57
N SER A 142 22.20 -15.24 -10.91
CA SER A 142 21.65 -15.07 -12.28
C SER A 142 20.82 -16.26 -12.81
N ARG A 143 20.61 -17.33 -12.04
CA ARG A 143 19.71 -18.44 -12.38
C ARG A 143 18.35 -18.19 -11.73
N GLU A 144 17.29 -18.28 -12.51
CA GLU A 144 15.93 -18.24 -11.97
C GLU A 144 15.66 -19.46 -11.07
N VAL A 145 15.21 -19.21 -9.85
CA VAL A 145 14.89 -20.26 -8.86
C VAL A 145 13.42 -20.30 -8.47
N SER A 146 12.70 -19.19 -8.68
CA SER A 146 11.26 -19.14 -8.44
C SER A 146 10.63 -18.03 -9.29
N ARG A 147 9.40 -18.25 -9.77
CA ARG A 147 8.61 -17.26 -10.51
C ARG A 147 7.15 -17.35 -10.10
N ASP A 148 6.53 -16.18 -10.01
CA ASP A 148 5.09 -16.02 -9.95
C ASP A 148 4.68 -15.13 -11.14
N ALA A 149 3.85 -15.68 -12.04
CA ALA A 149 3.49 -15.07 -13.31
C ALA A 149 1.99 -14.75 -13.43
N HIS A 150 1.30 -14.57 -12.31
CA HIS A 150 -0.05 -14.08 -12.39
C HIS A 150 -0.07 -12.60 -12.78
N ALA A 151 -1.06 -12.21 -13.58
CA ALA A 151 -1.26 -10.82 -13.94
C ALA A 151 -1.75 -10.00 -12.74
N GLY A 152 -1.18 -8.82 -12.56
CA GLY A 152 -1.56 -7.90 -11.50
C GLY A 152 -1.59 -6.45 -11.97
N ARG A 153 -2.22 -5.59 -11.18
CA ARG A 153 -2.30 -4.16 -11.44
C ARG A 153 -2.12 -3.38 -10.15
N SER A 154 -1.18 -2.45 -10.13
CA SER A 154 -0.95 -1.58 -9.00
C SER A 154 -1.18 -0.12 -9.37
N GLY A 155 -2.24 0.45 -8.83
CA GLY A 155 -2.71 1.81 -9.09
C GLY A 155 -3.61 2.30 -7.97
N ALA A 156 -4.49 3.26 -8.26
CA ALA A 156 -5.53 3.71 -7.33
C ALA A 156 -6.46 2.53 -6.93
N HIS A 157 -6.72 1.62 -7.86
CA HIS A 157 -7.29 0.30 -7.61
C HIS A 157 -6.17 -0.73 -7.72
N LYS A 158 -6.13 -1.68 -6.77
CA LYS A 158 -5.07 -2.68 -6.64
C LYS A 158 -5.68 -4.05 -6.89
N GLU A 159 -5.06 -4.80 -7.80
CA GLU A 159 -5.45 -6.17 -8.12
C GLU A 159 -4.20 -7.04 -8.16
N ASN A 160 -4.16 -8.10 -7.34
CA ASN A 160 -3.10 -9.11 -7.35
C ASN A 160 -1.68 -8.50 -7.30
N ILE A 161 -1.41 -7.60 -6.34
CA ILE A 161 -0.13 -6.89 -6.22
C ILE A 161 0.93 -7.63 -5.39
N GLN A 162 0.60 -8.81 -4.85
CA GLN A 162 1.48 -9.63 -4.02
C GLN A 162 1.87 -10.90 -4.77
N TYR A 163 3.16 -11.15 -4.88
CA TYR A 163 3.78 -12.26 -5.62
C TYR A 163 4.53 -13.15 -4.65
N ILE A 164 4.30 -14.47 -4.73
CA ILE A 164 4.90 -15.46 -3.83
C ILE A 164 6.08 -16.12 -4.52
N LEU A 165 7.27 -15.99 -3.93
CA LEU A 165 8.50 -16.60 -4.40
C LEU A 165 9.00 -17.61 -3.39
N ASN A 166 9.34 -18.82 -3.84
CA ASN A 166 9.90 -19.86 -3.00
C ASN A 166 11.43 -19.83 -3.11
N ALA A 167 12.10 -19.30 -2.08
CA ALA A 167 13.56 -19.30 -2.03
C ALA A 167 14.08 -20.70 -1.66
N PRO A 168 15.16 -21.19 -2.32
CA PRO A 168 15.89 -22.37 -1.89
C PRO A 168 16.62 -22.09 -0.57
N GLU A 169 17.21 -23.14 0.03
CA GLU A 169 18.11 -22.95 1.17
C GLU A 169 19.26 -21.99 0.78
N PRO A 170 19.47 -20.91 1.54
CA PRO A 170 20.49 -19.92 1.20
C PRO A 170 21.90 -20.50 1.23
N ARG A 171 22.69 -20.19 0.20
CA ARG A 171 24.07 -20.66 0.07
C ARG A 171 25.04 -19.54 0.41
N GLN A 172 26.11 -19.89 1.11
CA GLN A 172 27.17 -18.94 1.42
C GLN A 172 27.78 -18.35 0.13
N GLY A 173 27.84 -17.02 0.05
CA GLY A 173 28.37 -16.31 -1.13
C GLY A 173 27.44 -16.21 -2.33
N ALA A 174 26.24 -16.79 -2.26
CA ALA A 174 25.24 -16.58 -3.30
C ALA A 174 24.66 -15.18 -3.27
N THR A 175 24.30 -14.65 -4.45
CA THR A 175 23.56 -13.40 -4.61
C THR A 175 22.11 -13.67 -4.98
N TYR A 176 21.19 -12.90 -4.41
CA TYR A 176 19.76 -13.03 -4.69
C TYR A 176 19.20 -11.74 -5.27
N THR A 177 18.49 -11.84 -6.39
CA THR A 177 17.89 -10.71 -7.08
C THR A 177 16.43 -10.99 -7.37
N VAL A 178 15.56 -10.09 -6.99
CA VAL A 178 14.16 -10.07 -7.45
C VAL A 178 14.10 -9.32 -8.76
N LYS A 179 13.51 -9.92 -9.78
CA LYS A 179 13.20 -9.28 -11.06
C LYS A 179 11.70 -9.18 -11.22
N ALA A 180 11.20 -7.97 -11.46
CA ALA A 180 9.78 -7.72 -11.71
C ALA A 180 9.60 -7.16 -13.13
N LYS A 181 8.69 -7.78 -13.89
CA LYS A 181 8.28 -7.30 -15.20
C LYS A 181 6.97 -6.56 -15.06
N PHE A 182 6.99 -5.28 -15.34
CA PHE A 182 5.80 -4.43 -15.35
C PHE A 182 6.01 -3.19 -16.23
N LYS A 183 4.91 -2.57 -16.64
CA LYS A 183 4.88 -1.32 -17.43
C LYS A 183 3.73 -0.42 -16.97
N GLY A 184 3.79 0.87 -17.32
CA GLY A 184 2.65 1.79 -17.13
C GLY A 184 1.48 1.45 -18.04
N ASP A 185 0.26 1.60 -17.54
CA ASP A 185 -1.02 1.27 -18.21
C ASP A 185 -1.52 2.35 -19.19
N GLY A 186 -0.64 2.94 -19.97
CA GLY A 186 -0.95 3.98 -20.96
C GLY A 186 -0.28 5.33 -20.70
N GLY A 187 0.53 5.44 -19.64
CA GLY A 187 1.28 6.65 -19.33
C GLY A 187 2.45 6.41 -18.41
N ARG A 188 3.18 7.49 -18.13
CA ARG A 188 4.42 7.45 -17.33
C ARG A 188 4.24 7.94 -15.90
N ASP A 189 3.17 8.67 -15.59
CA ASP A 189 2.96 9.24 -14.26
C ASP A 189 2.47 8.18 -13.28
N SER A 190 3.40 7.35 -12.83
CA SER A 190 3.20 6.33 -11.80
C SER A 190 4.41 6.28 -10.89
N HIS A 191 4.13 6.24 -9.58
CA HIS A 191 5.13 6.04 -8.53
C HIS A 191 4.69 4.91 -7.62
N GLY A 192 5.64 4.14 -7.14
CA GLY A 192 5.36 3.13 -6.13
C GLY A 192 6.59 2.56 -5.48
N THR A 193 6.35 1.69 -4.51
CA THR A 193 7.36 1.07 -3.66
C THR A 193 7.24 -0.44 -3.75
N VAL A 194 8.38 -1.10 -3.80
CA VAL A 194 8.48 -2.57 -3.79
C VAL A 194 8.97 -3.03 -2.43
N TYR A 195 8.19 -3.90 -1.82
CA TYR A 195 8.47 -4.49 -0.50
C TYR A 195 8.79 -5.97 -0.64
N PHE A 196 9.60 -6.48 0.30
CA PHE A 196 10.01 -7.89 0.34
C PHE A 196 9.83 -8.43 1.76
N GLU A 197 8.86 -9.32 1.93
CA GLU A 197 8.56 -9.98 3.19
C GLU A 197 9.20 -11.36 3.22
N THR A 198 9.87 -11.66 4.33
CA THR A 198 10.49 -12.96 4.58
C THR A 198 9.59 -13.83 5.46
N PRO A 199 9.76 -15.16 5.44
CA PRO A 199 9.03 -16.08 6.30
C PRO A 199 9.04 -15.72 7.76
#